data_f0d3631d73a80e6113c48162e3de22a6
#
_entry.id   f0d3631d73a80e6113c48162e3de22a6
#
_cell.length_a   1.000
_cell.length_b   1.000
_cell.length_c   1.000
_cell.angle_alpha   90.00
_cell.angle_beta   90.00
_cell.angle_gamma   90.00
#
_symmetry.space_group_name_H-M   'P 1'
#
loop_
_entity.id
_entity.type
_entity.pdbx_description
1 polymer ?
#
loop_
_entity_poly.entity_id
_entity_poly.type
_entity_poly.pdbx_seq_one_letter_code
_entity_poly.pdbx_strand_id
1 'polypeptide(L)'
;MIIIGEKLNGSIPSVAKAISEKDADLIRERARMQAEAGATFLDVCASVEEDVEVETLKWMIDLVQEVTDTPICVDSPSAKSCVAAIPFCKRPGLINSVSLEGDKIDTIFPVIADTDWECVALLCDNDGIPDSVERRMKIFFGIMEKAKQYGIAPSRLHIDPLVVTLGTDQTALTVFADCCRRIKSEYPDIHITSGLSNISFGLPVRKNINQAFMVLAMNAGMDSAIVDPTNKNMIGMIYATNALLERDEYCLQYIDKFGNKAAEEVQPAPASPLDEKMQKVFKLTQDGKNKEIGQAVQEALDAGCDPTAILNDAMIGAMAVVGDNFKKEIIFVPQMLAAARAMKVGVDVLKPYLATGEAGSAGTIILGTVAGDLHDIGKNLVGMMFESAGFEVIDLGVDVPIQTFIDEVNSHKEASIVALSALLTTTMPSLRDTVAALLKQPFRNRVKIMVGGAPISQEFADEIGADAYATI
;
A
#
# COMPACT_ATOMS: atom_id res chain seq x y z
N MET A 1 -2.83 -5.84 5.46
CA MET A 1 -3.34 -7.25 5.49
C MET A 1 -2.50 -8.05 6.45
N ILE A 2 -3.11 -8.68 7.44
CA ILE A 2 -2.46 -9.64 8.35
C ILE A 2 -2.34 -10.97 7.61
N ILE A 3 -1.13 -11.54 7.54
CA ILE A 3 -0.85 -12.80 6.84
C ILE A 3 -0.49 -13.87 7.86
N ILE A 4 -1.31 -14.91 7.95
CA ILE A 4 -1.10 -16.09 8.80
C ILE A 4 -0.55 -17.19 7.89
N GLY A 5 0.74 -17.55 8.06
CA GLY A 5 1.46 -18.44 7.17
C GLY A 5 1.11 -19.91 7.41
N GLU A 6 0.50 -20.60 6.45
CA GLU A 6 -0.13 -21.93 6.56
C GLU A 6 0.79 -23.13 6.35
N LYS A 7 2.11 -22.95 6.14
CA LYS A 7 2.98 -24.05 5.66
C LYS A 7 3.55 -24.97 6.76
N LEU A 8 3.22 -24.73 8.02
CA LEU A 8 3.63 -25.57 9.17
C LEU A 8 2.46 -26.42 9.71
N ASN A 9 1.61 -26.88 8.79
CA ASN A 9 0.43 -27.68 9.13
C ASN A 9 0.67 -29.16 8.80
N GLY A 10 0.50 -30.05 9.81
CA GLY A 10 0.66 -31.49 9.69
C GLY A 10 -0.30 -32.18 8.73
N SER A 11 -1.36 -31.52 8.27
CA SER A 11 -2.20 -32.03 7.17
C SER A 11 -1.48 -31.99 5.81
N ILE A 12 -0.38 -31.24 5.68
CA ILE A 12 0.45 -31.19 4.47
C ILE A 12 1.36 -32.43 4.48
N PRO A 13 1.34 -33.29 3.43
CA PRO A 13 2.05 -34.57 3.44
C PRO A 13 3.55 -34.49 3.80
N SER A 14 4.24 -33.46 3.33
CA SER A 14 5.66 -33.25 3.64
C SER A 14 5.89 -32.82 5.09
N VAL A 15 4.96 -32.09 5.71
CA VAL A 15 5.02 -31.73 7.14
C VAL A 15 4.66 -32.94 8.01
N ALA A 16 3.60 -33.68 7.65
CA ALA A 16 3.25 -34.93 8.32
C ALA A 16 4.45 -35.90 8.37
N LYS A 17 5.15 -36.04 7.25
CA LYS A 17 6.37 -36.84 7.18
C LYS A 17 7.47 -36.31 8.09
N ALA A 18 7.73 -34.98 8.06
CA ALA A 18 8.72 -34.35 8.90
C ALA A 18 8.42 -34.52 10.41
N ILE A 19 7.15 -34.43 10.79
CA ILE A 19 6.70 -34.69 12.17
C ILE A 19 6.99 -36.14 12.57
N SER A 20 6.63 -37.12 11.72
CA SER A 20 6.81 -38.55 12.00
C SER A 20 8.28 -38.97 12.05
N GLU A 21 9.14 -38.37 11.21
CA GLU A 21 10.57 -38.68 11.12
C GLU A 21 11.43 -37.76 12.00
N LYS A 22 10.80 -36.79 12.70
CA LYS A 22 11.48 -35.75 13.48
C LYS A 22 12.48 -34.93 12.65
N ASP A 23 12.15 -34.64 11.39
CA ASP A 23 12.95 -33.82 10.49
C ASP A 23 12.82 -32.32 10.91
N ALA A 24 13.73 -31.92 11.79
CA ALA A 24 13.77 -30.57 12.32
C ALA A 24 14.16 -29.52 11.25
N ASP A 25 14.94 -29.90 10.26
CA ASP A 25 15.46 -28.95 9.28
C ASP A 25 14.37 -28.48 8.33
N LEU A 26 13.47 -29.37 7.92
CA LEU A 26 12.30 -28.98 7.11
C LEU A 26 11.38 -28.00 7.85
N ILE A 27 11.15 -28.20 9.14
CA ILE A 27 10.31 -27.28 9.96
C ILE A 27 10.98 -25.91 10.06
N ARG A 28 12.29 -25.86 10.37
CA ARG A 28 13.06 -24.60 10.43
C ARG A 28 13.08 -23.87 9.09
N GLU A 29 13.31 -24.59 7.99
CA GLU A 29 13.32 -24.02 6.63
C GLU A 29 11.98 -23.37 6.30
N ARG A 30 10.88 -24.07 6.50
CA ARG A 30 9.53 -23.54 6.25
C ARG A 30 9.18 -22.34 7.13
N ALA A 31 9.58 -22.36 8.39
CA ALA A 31 9.39 -21.23 9.28
C ALA A 31 10.13 -19.98 8.75
N ARG A 32 11.41 -20.13 8.41
CA ARG A 32 12.24 -19.03 7.88
C ARG A 32 11.67 -18.49 6.58
N MET A 33 11.35 -19.36 5.62
CA MET A 33 10.81 -18.94 4.31
C MET A 33 9.53 -18.12 4.44
N GLN A 34 8.61 -18.51 5.33
CA GLN A 34 7.37 -17.78 5.54
C GLN A 34 7.59 -16.44 6.25
N ALA A 35 8.48 -16.42 7.25
CA ALA A 35 8.85 -15.19 7.96
C ALA A 35 9.51 -14.17 7.02
N GLU A 36 10.49 -14.61 6.21
CA GLU A 36 11.15 -13.78 5.20
C GLU A 36 10.19 -13.29 4.10
N ALA A 37 9.16 -14.08 3.79
CA ALA A 37 8.11 -13.68 2.85
C ALA A 37 7.12 -12.65 3.44
N GLY A 38 7.19 -12.36 4.77
CA GLY A 38 6.42 -11.33 5.43
C GLY A 38 5.16 -11.84 6.13
N ALA A 39 5.15 -13.10 6.60
CA ALA A 39 4.09 -13.58 7.50
C ALA A 39 4.05 -12.76 8.79
N THR A 40 2.84 -12.36 9.21
CA THR A 40 2.59 -11.70 10.50
C THR A 40 2.56 -12.72 11.64
N PHE A 41 1.98 -13.87 11.38
CA PHE A 41 1.96 -15.03 12.27
C PHE A 41 2.35 -16.29 11.51
N LEU A 42 2.93 -17.26 12.18
CA LEU A 42 3.20 -18.59 11.63
C LEU A 42 2.24 -19.61 12.26
N ASP A 43 1.33 -20.13 11.47
CA ASP A 43 0.32 -21.11 11.87
C ASP A 43 0.99 -22.47 12.06
N VAL A 44 1.00 -22.96 13.31
CA VAL A 44 1.63 -24.21 13.72
C VAL A 44 0.54 -25.18 14.16
N CYS A 45 0.28 -26.15 13.30
CA CYS A 45 -0.72 -27.21 13.50
C CYS A 45 -0.04 -28.58 13.44
N ALA A 46 -0.13 -29.34 14.51
CA ALA A 46 0.47 -30.68 14.56
C ALA A 46 -0.30 -31.70 13.73
N SER A 47 -1.62 -31.64 13.70
CA SER A 47 -2.52 -32.59 13.01
C SER A 47 -2.18 -34.05 13.31
N VAL A 48 -2.00 -34.37 14.59
CA VAL A 48 -1.71 -35.71 15.12
C VAL A 48 -2.78 -36.11 16.17
N GLU A 49 -2.70 -37.33 16.68
CA GLU A 49 -3.60 -37.80 17.75
C GLU A 49 -3.46 -36.95 19.03
N GLU A 50 -4.56 -36.79 19.77
CA GLU A 50 -4.68 -35.85 20.91
C GLU A 50 -3.65 -36.13 22.00
N ASP A 51 -3.30 -37.39 22.24
CA ASP A 51 -2.37 -37.81 23.29
C ASP A 51 -0.91 -37.40 23.05
N VAL A 52 -0.53 -37.14 21.80
CA VAL A 52 0.81 -36.68 21.39
C VAL A 52 0.83 -35.28 20.83
N GLU A 53 -0.33 -34.62 20.73
CA GLU A 53 -0.46 -33.32 20.08
C GLU A 53 0.34 -32.21 20.78
N VAL A 54 0.20 -32.10 22.11
CA VAL A 54 0.86 -31.05 22.90
C VAL A 54 2.38 -31.18 22.86
N GLU A 55 2.93 -32.40 22.89
CA GLU A 55 4.36 -32.63 22.75
C GLU A 55 4.86 -32.30 21.36
N THR A 56 4.07 -32.64 20.34
CA THR A 56 4.38 -32.31 18.92
C THR A 56 4.32 -30.82 18.68
N LEU A 57 3.30 -30.11 19.16
CA LEU A 57 3.23 -28.65 19.11
C LEU A 57 4.43 -28.00 19.77
N LYS A 58 4.80 -28.46 20.97
CA LYS A 58 5.99 -27.95 21.65
C LYS A 58 7.24 -28.10 20.81
N TRP A 59 7.47 -29.28 20.24
CA TRP A 59 8.62 -29.55 19.39
C TRP A 59 8.63 -28.64 18.15
N MET A 60 7.50 -28.47 17.47
CA MET A 60 7.41 -27.58 16.32
C MET A 60 7.62 -26.10 16.69
N ILE A 61 6.99 -25.62 17.77
CA ILE A 61 7.10 -24.25 18.27
C ILE A 61 8.56 -23.93 18.64
N ASP A 62 9.24 -24.83 19.35
CA ASP A 62 10.64 -24.66 19.73
C ASP A 62 11.50 -24.45 18.47
N LEU A 63 11.36 -25.31 17.44
CA LEU A 63 12.11 -25.22 16.20
C LEU A 63 11.82 -23.94 15.40
N VAL A 64 10.57 -23.51 15.36
CA VAL A 64 10.19 -22.25 14.70
C VAL A 64 10.88 -21.07 15.38
N GLN A 65 10.84 -21.03 16.70
CA GLN A 65 11.42 -19.95 17.52
C GLN A 65 12.95 -19.95 17.59
N GLU A 66 13.62 -21.00 17.07
CA GLU A 66 15.07 -21.00 16.86
C GLU A 66 15.51 -20.17 15.66
N VAL A 67 14.63 -19.98 14.66
CA VAL A 67 15.00 -19.40 13.36
C VAL A 67 14.29 -18.09 13.03
N THR A 68 13.25 -17.73 13.77
CA THR A 68 12.52 -16.47 13.57
C THR A 68 11.87 -15.97 14.84
N ASP A 69 11.70 -14.66 14.92
CA ASP A 69 10.94 -13.98 15.96
C ASP A 69 9.47 -13.75 15.59
N THR A 70 9.02 -14.22 14.43
CA THR A 70 7.62 -14.08 13.99
C THR A 70 6.70 -14.77 15.00
N PRO A 71 5.64 -14.11 15.52
CA PRO A 71 4.71 -14.69 16.47
C PRO A 71 4.06 -15.97 15.95
N ILE A 72 3.79 -16.90 16.88
CA ILE A 72 3.15 -18.18 16.58
C ILE A 72 1.62 -18.02 16.55
N CYS A 73 0.98 -18.60 15.56
CA CYS A 73 -0.43 -18.96 15.60
C CYS A 73 -0.51 -20.43 16.03
N VAL A 74 -1.03 -20.68 17.25
CA VAL A 74 -1.23 -22.04 17.74
C VAL A 74 -2.54 -22.56 17.18
N ASP A 75 -2.46 -23.56 16.29
CA ASP A 75 -3.61 -24.15 15.61
C ASP A 75 -3.88 -25.58 16.12
N SER A 76 -5.01 -25.77 16.76
CA SER A 76 -5.51 -27.07 17.21
C SER A 76 -7.04 -27.07 17.28
N PRO A 77 -7.69 -28.20 16.93
CA PRO A 77 -9.12 -28.41 17.18
C PRO A 77 -9.45 -28.52 18.68
N SER A 78 -8.45 -28.85 19.52
CA SER A 78 -8.57 -29.00 20.97
C SER A 78 -8.23 -27.69 21.68
N ALA A 79 -9.23 -27.07 22.34
CA ALA A 79 -9.01 -25.91 23.21
C ALA A 79 -7.97 -26.16 24.32
N LYS A 80 -7.93 -27.38 24.83
CA LYS A 80 -6.97 -27.78 25.88
C LYS A 80 -5.55 -27.82 25.34
N SER A 81 -5.35 -28.33 24.13
CA SER A 81 -4.04 -28.32 23.45
C SER A 81 -3.56 -26.91 23.14
N CYS A 82 -4.47 -26.01 22.68
CA CYS A 82 -4.15 -24.60 22.50
C CYS A 82 -3.66 -23.95 23.79
N VAL A 83 -4.40 -24.12 24.91
CA VAL A 83 -4.02 -23.55 26.21
C VAL A 83 -2.69 -24.16 26.72
N ALA A 84 -2.47 -25.46 26.55
CA ALA A 84 -1.23 -26.11 26.93
C ALA A 84 -0.02 -25.65 26.11
N ALA A 85 -0.21 -25.19 24.88
CA ALA A 85 0.86 -24.72 24.01
C ALA A 85 1.27 -23.25 24.26
N ILE A 86 0.39 -22.43 24.85
CA ILE A 86 0.69 -20.99 25.14
C ILE A 86 2.03 -20.81 25.90
N PRO A 87 2.35 -21.59 26.97
CA PRO A 87 3.60 -21.41 27.71
C PRO A 87 4.87 -21.73 26.90
N PHE A 88 4.76 -22.41 25.75
CA PHE A 88 5.92 -22.71 24.89
C PHE A 88 6.29 -21.53 23.98
N CYS A 89 5.38 -20.57 23.83
CA CYS A 89 5.59 -19.41 22.98
C CYS A 89 6.34 -18.31 23.76
N LYS A 90 7.43 -17.80 23.18
CA LYS A 90 8.27 -16.75 23.78
C LYS A 90 7.58 -15.40 23.89
N ARG A 91 6.51 -15.19 23.12
CA ARG A 91 5.73 -13.94 23.05
C ARG A 91 4.27 -14.23 22.74
N PRO A 92 3.34 -13.30 23.03
CA PRO A 92 1.96 -13.41 22.60
C PRO A 92 1.87 -13.57 21.06
N GLY A 93 0.90 -14.33 20.65
CA GLY A 93 0.63 -14.65 19.24
C GLY A 93 -0.87 -14.76 19.00
N LEU A 94 -1.28 -15.71 18.18
CA LEU A 94 -2.66 -15.95 17.78
C LEU A 94 -3.09 -17.38 18.20
N ILE A 95 -4.32 -17.54 18.63
CA ILE A 95 -4.93 -18.87 18.86
C ILE A 95 -5.91 -19.16 17.71
N ASN A 96 -5.78 -20.31 17.09
CA ASN A 96 -6.68 -20.82 16.05
C ASN A 96 -7.25 -22.17 16.51
N SER A 97 -8.49 -22.25 17.04
CA SER A 97 -9.50 -21.22 17.11
C SER A 97 -10.50 -21.46 18.27
N VAL A 98 -11.38 -20.50 18.48
CA VAL A 98 -12.59 -20.66 19.30
C VAL A 98 -13.84 -20.67 18.44
N SER A 99 -14.94 -21.19 19.02
CA SER A 99 -16.28 -21.15 18.45
C SER A 99 -17.31 -21.30 19.58
N LEU A 100 -18.60 -21.21 19.27
CA LEU A 100 -19.66 -21.56 20.22
C LEU A 100 -19.90 -23.07 20.31
N GLU A 101 -18.96 -23.90 19.85
CA GLU A 101 -18.98 -25.35 20.03
C GLU A 101 -18.42 -25.73 21.40
N GLY A 102 -19.17 -26.51 22.17
CA GLY A 102 -18.74 -26.99 23.46
C GLY A 102 -18.33 -25.87 24.41
N ASP A 103 -17.16 -26.04 25.04
CA ASP A 103 -16.59 -25.10 26.01
C ASP A 103 -15.34 -24.35 25.52
N LYS A 104 -15.09 -24.31 24.20
CA LYS A 104 -13.86 -23.75 23.61
C LYS A 104 -13.59 -22.33 24.09
N ILE A 105 -14.59 -21.45 24.03
CA ILE A 105 -14.44 -20.04 24.46
C ILE A 105 -14.18 -19.97 25.97
N ASP A 106 -14.95 -20.72 26.78
CA ASP A 106 -14.82 -20.70 28.23
C ASP A 106 -13.52 -21.36 28.72
N THR A 107 -12.84 -22.13 27.87
CA THR A 107 -11.50 -22.69 28.10
C THR A 107 -10.38 -21.73 27.74
N ILE A 108 -10.48 -21.03 26.58
CA ILE A 108 -9.38 -20.22 26.02
C ILE A 108 -9.43 -18.77 26.53
N PHE A 109 -10.60 -18.10 26.48
CA PHE A 109 -10.69 -16.66 26.80
C PHE A 109 -10.20 -16.32 28.23
N PRO A 110 -10.49 -17.10 29.28
CA PRO A 110 -9.93 -16.80 30.63
C PRO A 110 -8.40 -16.78 30.65
N VAL A 111 -7.73 -17.60 29.82
CA VAL A 111 -6.28 -17.73 29.81
C VAL A 111 -5.63 -16.54 29.07
N ILE A 112 -6.29 -16.02 28.06
CA ILE A 112 -5.75 -14.92 27.25
C ILE A 112 -6.28 -13.53 27.66
N ALA A 113 -7.20 -13.44 28.63
CA ALA A 113 -7.90 -12.20 29.01
C ALA A 113 -6.94 -11.04 29.30
N ASP A 114 -6.01 -11.24 30.22
CA ASP A 114 -5.05 -10.21 30.69
C ASP A 114 -3.70 -10.29 29.95
N THR A 115 -3.73 -10.63 28.65
CA THR A 115 -2.55 -10.78 27.80
C THR A 115 -2.75 -10.06 26.47
N ASP A 116 -1.69 -10.02 25.64
CA ASP A 116 -1.75 -9.51 24.26
C ASP A 116 -2.00 -10.63 23.23
N TRP A 117 -2.45 -11.81 23.65
CA TRP A 117 -2.83 -12.88 22.72
C TRP A 117 -4.08 -12.50 21.93
N GLU A 118 -4.05 -12.76 20.63
CA GLU A 118 -5.18 -12.63 19.71
C GLU A 118 -5.85 -14.00 19.48
N CYS A 119 -7.05 -14.02 18.91
CA CYS A 119 -7.80 -15.26 18.74
C CYS A 119 -8.64 -15.25 17.44
N VAL A 120 -8.53 -16.32 16.67
CA VAL A 120 -9.46 -16.62 15.58
C VAL A 120 -10.77 -17.15 16.17
N ALA A 121 -11.90 -16.59 15.75
CA ALA A 121 -13.22 -17.01 16.21
C ALA A 121 -14.10 -17.42 15.02
N LEU A 122 -14.43 -18.70 14.96
CA LEU A 122 -15.21 -19.31 13.89
C LEU A 122 -16.71 -19.06 14.12
N LEU A 123 -17.45 -18.66 13.08
CA LEU A 123 -18.90 -18.48 13.16
C LEU A 123 -19.65 -19.82 13.01
N CYS A 124 -19.40 -20.75 13.95
CA CYS A 124 -20.12 -22.02 14.08
C CYS A 124 -20.48 -22.31 15.55
N ASP A 125 -21.41 -23.20 15.73
CA ASP A 125 -21.91 -23.68 17.01
C ASP A 125 -22.08 -25.22 17.01
N ASN A 126 -22.69 -25.78 18.03
CA ASN A 126 -22.92 -27.22 18.14
C ASN A 126 -23.76 -27.81 17.00
N ASP A 127 -24.50 -26.99 16.26
CA ASP A 127 -25.26 -27.42 15.07
C ASP A 127 -24.42 -27.38 13.78
N GLY A 128 -23.14 -26.97 13.89
CA GLY A 128 -22.19 -26.89 12.79
C GLY A 128 -22.14 -25.52 12.10
N ILE A 129 -21.73 -25.50 10.83
CA ILE A 129 -21.55 -24.27 10.04
C ILE A 129 -22.92 -23.79 9.54
N PRO A 130 -23.34 -22.55 9.88
CA PRO A 130 -24.62 -22.01 9.43
C PRO A 130 -24.67 -21.74 7.92
N ASP A 131 -25.83 -21.93 7.34
CA ASP A 131 -26.13 -21.71 5.92
C ASP A 131 -26.50 -20.26 5.56
N SER A 132 -26.88 -19.44 6.56
CA SER A 132 -27.39 -18.08 6.35
C SER A 132 -26.60 -17.01 7.08
N VAL A 133 -26.64 -15.79 6.55
CA VAL A 133 -26.03 -14.60 7.17
C VAL A 133 -26.61 -14.35 8.56
N GLU A 134 -27.94 -14.43 8.71
CA GLU A 134 -28.64 -14.17 9.98
C GLU A 134 -28.18 -15.10 11.09
N ARG A 135 -28.03 -16.37 10.77
CA ARG A 135 -27.57 -17.35 11.75
C ARG A 135 -26.07 -17.15 12.09
N ARG A 136 -25.22 -16.84 11.13
CA ARG A 136 -23.81 -16.48 11.38
C ARG A 136 -23.69 -15.23 12.24
N MET A 137 -24.49 -14.20 11.98
CA MET A 137 -24.51 -12.99 12.81
C MET A 137 -25.02 -13.27 14.23
N LYS A 138 -25.99 -14.17 14.42
CA LYS A 138 -26.39 -14.58 15.77
C LYS A 138 -25.25 -15.21 16.55
N ILE A 139 -24.46 -16.08 15.92
CA ILE A 139 -23.26 -16.68 16.52
C ILE A 139 -22.22 -15.60 16.80
N PHE A 140 -21.99 -14.69 15.84
CA PHE A 140 -21.08 -13.55 16.03
C PHE A 140 -21.42 -12.76 17.31
N PHE A 141 -22.66 -12.36 17.49
CA PHE A 141 -23.06 -11.62 18.69
C PHE A 141 -22.90 -12.47 19.97
N GLY A 142 -23.13 -13.77 19.91
CA GLY A 142 -22.86 -14.67 21.03
C GLY A 142 -21.38 -14.71 21.41
N ILE A 143 -20.48 -14.75 20.41
CA ILE A 143 -19.03 -14.66 20.63
C ILE A 143 -18.65 -13.29 21.22
N MET A 144 -19.23 -12.18 20.72
CA MET A 144 -18.96 -10.84 21.22
C MET A 144 -19.43 -10.64 22.67
N GLU A 145 -20.56 -11.25 23.05
CA GLU A 145 -21.03 -11.24 24.43
C GLU A 145 -20.03 -11.97 25.36
N LYS A 146 -19.54 -13.12 24.95
CA LYS A 146 -18.49 -13.86 25.67
C LYS A 146 -17.18 -13.07 25.74
N ALA A 147 -16.75 -12.47 24.63
CA ALA A 147 -15.55 -11.63 24.59
C ALA A 147 -15.65 -10.47 25.59
N LYS A 148 -16.80 -9.79 25.64
CA LYS A 148 -17.09 -8.75 26.62
C LYS A 148 -17.05 -9.27 28.06
N GLN A 149 -17.61 -10.44 28.32
CA GLN A 149 -17.63 -11.08 29.65
C GLN A 149 -16.20 -11.32 30.16
N TYR A 150 -15.27 -11.75 29.28
CA TYR A 150 -13.89 -12.05 29.63
C TYR A 150 -12.92 -10.88 29.41
N GLY A 151 -13.42 -9.70 29.00
CA GLY A 151 -12.58 -8.53 28.79
C GLY A 151 -11.69 -8.60 27.54
N ILE A 152 -12.04 -9.43 26.55
CA ILE A 152 -11.33 -9.51 25.27
C ILE A 152 -11.77 -8.34 24.37
N ALA A 153 -10.83 -7.49 23.99
CA ALA A 153 -11.11 -6.37 23.09
C ALA A 153 -11.45 -6.87 21.65
N PRO A 154 -12.40 -6.22 20.94
CA PRO A 154 -12.73 -6.60 19.57
C PRO A 154 -11.54 -6.66 18.64
N SER A 155 -10.57 -5.74 18.77
CA SER A 155 -9.34 -5.69 17.97
C SER A 155 -8.40 -6.88 18.15
N ARG A 156 -8.65 -7.75 19.11
CA ARG A 156 -7.91 -9.00 19.34
C ARG A 156 -8.58 -10.22 18.74
N LEU A 157 -9.73 -10.04 18.07
CA LEU A 157 -10.48 -11.12 17.46
C LEU A 157 -10.35 -11.09 15.94
N HIS A 158 -10.08 -12.27 15.37
CA HIS A 158 -10.09 -12.53 13.94
C HIS A 158 -11.30 -13.40 13.61
N ILE A 159 -12.39 -12.79 13.22
CA ILE A 159 -13.63 -13.51 12.91
C ILE A 159 -13.48 -14.25 11.58
N ASP A 160 -13.70 -15.56 11.59
CA ASP A 160 -13.87 -16.33 10.35
C ASP A 160 -15.35 -16.64 10.11
N PRO A 161 -16.00 -15.99 9.15
CA PRO A 161 -17.37 -16.29 8.76
C PRO A 161 -17.55 -17.70 8.20
N LEU A 162 -16.48 -18.43 7.95
CA LEU A 162 -16.43 -19.77 7.39
C LEU A 162 -16.95 -19.84 5.95
N VAL A 163 -16.03 -19.81 5.00
CA VAL A 163 -16.38 -20.00 3.59
C VAL A 163 -16.49 -21.50 3.28
N VAL A 164 -17.62 -21.90 2.68
CA VAL A 164 -17.81 -23.24 2.13
C VAL A 164 -17.41 -23.29 0.66
N THR A 165 -17.26 -24.49 0.10
CA THR A 165 -16.84 -24.63 -1.31
C THR A 165 -17.95 -24.24 -2.27
N LEU A 166 -17.59 -23.49 -3.32
CA LEU A 166 -18.49 -23.20 -4.46
C LEU A 166 -19.03 -24.48 -5.14
N GLY A 167 -18.34 -25.60 -4.99
CA GLY A 167 -18.78 -26.88 -5.52
C GLY A 167 -20.08 -27.40 -4.90
N THR A 168 -20.40 -26.99 -3.68
CA THR A 168 -21.61 -27.38 -2.95
C THR A 168 -22.59 -26.23 -2.72
N ASP A 169 -22.10 -24.97 -2.68
CA ASP A 169 -22.93 -23.79 -2.43
C ASP A 169 -22.47 -22.62 -3.31
N GLN A 170 -23.30 -22.24 -4.29
CA GLN A 170 -23.02 -21.13 -5.19
C GLN A 170 -23.13 -19.77 -4.50
N THR A 171 -23.75 -19.67 -3.32
CA THR A 171 -23.89 -18.44 -2.54
C THR A 171 -22.76 -18.22 -1.54
N ALA A 172 -21.79 -19.13 -1.47
CA ALA A 172 -20.70 -19.13 -0.49
C ALA A 172 -19.98 -17.78 -0.37
N LEU A 173 -19.63 -17.15 -1.50
CA LEU A 173 -19.02 -15.82 -1.50
C LEU A 173 -19.99 -14.74 -0.99
N THR A 174 -21.23 -14.75 -1.45
CA THR A 174 -22.22 -13.71 -1.08
C THR A 174 -22.48 -13.74 0.42
N VAL A 175 -22.73 -14.91 0.97
CA VAL A 175 -22.95 -15.10 2.42
C VAL A 175 -21.73 -14.66 3.23
N PHE A 176 -20.52 -15.06 2.81
CA PHE A 176 -19.27 -14.62 3.43
C PHE A 176 -19.12 -13.11 3.41
N ALA A 177 -19.27 -12.49 2.24
CA ALA A 177 -19.09 -11.06 2.04
C ALA A 177 -20.11 -10.21 2.82
N ASP A 178 -21.37 -10.66 2.90
CA ASP A 178 -22.41 -9.96 3.65
C ASP A 178 -22.16 -10.02 5.16
N CYS A 179 -21.65 -11.15 5.68
CA CYS A 179 -21.18 -11.24 7.05
C CYS A 179 -20.03 -10.24 7.30
N CYS A 180 -19.02 -10.20 6.42
CA CYS A 180 -17.88 -9.28 6.54
C CYS A 180 -18.35 -7.82 6.63
N ARG A 181 -19.22 -7.39 5.70
CA ARG A 181 -19.74 -6.00 5.66
C ARG A 181 -20.51 -5.64 6.93
N ARG A 182 -21.38 -6.54 7.40
CA ARG A 182 -22.16 -6.32 8.63
C ARG A 182 -21.27 -6.25 9.86
N ILE A 183 -20.32 -7.15 10.00
CA ILE A 183 -19.36 -7.15 11.12
C ILE A 183 -18.55 -5.85 11.12
N LYS A 184 -17.96 -5.48 9.99
CA LYS A 184 -17.15 -4.26 9.87
C LYS A 184 -17.95 -2.97 10.06
N SER A 185 -19.24 -2.94 9.74
CA SER A 185 -20.09 -1.77 9.98
C SER A 185 -20.36 -1.50 11.46
N GLU A 186 -20.40 -2.55 12.30
CA GLU A 186 -20.67 -2.44 13.74
C GLU A 186 -19.37 -2.45 14.59
N TYR A 187 -18.37 -3.18 14.12
CA TYR A 187 -17.08 -3.35 14.79
C TYR A 187 -15.91 -3.12 13.80
N PRO A 188 -15.60 -1.88 13.45
CA PRO A 188 -14.58 -1.57 12.45
C PRO A 188 -13.17 -2.08 12.80
N ASP A 189 -12.85 -2.16 14.09
CA ASP A 189 -11.52 -2.58 14.60
C ASP A 189 -11.34 -4.10 14.70
N ILE A 190 -12.42 -4.89 14.50
CA ILE A 190 -12.33 -6.35 14.54
C ILE A 190 -11.69 -6.85 13.25
N HIS A 191 -10.82 -7.88 13.34
CA HIS A 191 -10.24 -8.49 12.14
C HIS A 191 -11.18 -9.55 11.57
N ILE A 192 -11.18 -9.69 10.25
CA ILE A 192 -11.89 -10.75 9.54
C ILE A 192 -10.87 -11.62 8.81
N THR A 193 -10.91 -12.89 9.06
CA THR A 193 -10.01 -13.89 8.47
C THR A 193 -10.76 -14.95 7.68
N SER A 194 -10.05 -15.79 6.94
CA SER A 194 -10.60 -17.00 6.33
C SER A 194 -9.52 -18.02 6.02
N GLY A 195 -9.88 -19.29 6.16
CA GLY A 195 -9.20 -20.40 5.50
C GLY A 195 -9.49 -20.36 3.99
N LEU A 196 -8.75 -19.54 3.26
CA LEU A 196 -9.03 -19.09 1.89
C LEU A 196 -9.27 -20.27 0.91
N SER A 197 -8.51 -21.33 1.04
CA SER A 197 -8.52 -22.45 0.09
C SER A 197 -9.80 -23.29 0.10
N ASN A 198 -10.67 -23.12 1.11
CA ASN A 198 -11.93 -23.85 1.21
C ASN A 198 -12.90 -23.52 0.09
N ILE A 199 -12.95 -22.26 -0.37
CA ILE A 199 -13.85 -21.82 -1.44
C ILE A 199 -13.73 -22.67 -2.74
N SER A 200 -12.56 -23.18 -3.02
CA SER A 200 -12.26 -23.90 -4.26
C SER A 200 -12.13 -25.41 -4.11
N PHE A 201 -12.44 -25.95 -2.93
CA PHE A 201 -12.30 -27.38 -2.67
C PHE A 201 -13.12 -28.21 -3.67
N GLY A 202 -12.51 -29.26 -4.27
CA GLY A 202 -13.13 -30.10 -5.27
C GLY A 202 -13.20 -29.53 -6.69
N LEU A 203 -12.72 -28.28 -6.92
CA LEU A 203 -12.77 -27.63 -8.24
C LEU A 203 -11.41 -27.67 -8.95
N PRO A 204 -11.39 -27.65 -10.31
CA PRO A 204 -10.14 -27.59 -11.06
C PRO A 204 -9.51 -26.20 -10.98
N VAL A 205 -8.18 -26.12 -11.20
CA VAL A 205 -7.40 -24.86 -11.24
C VAL A 205 -7.69 -23.93 -10.03
N ARG A 206 -7.73 -24.52 -8.86
CA ARG A 206 -8.09 -23.88 -7.58
C ARG A 206 -7.46 -22.51 -7.35
N LYS A 207 -6.20 -22.32 -7.82
CA LYS A 207 -5.46 -21.05 -7.68
C LYS A 207 -6.21 -19.84 -8.23
N ASN A 208 -6.93 -19.99 -9.35
CA ASN A 208 -7.66 -18.89 -9.98
C ASN A 208 -8.85 -18.45 -9.10
N ILE A 209 -9.58 -19.42 -8.56
CA ILE A 209 -10.71 -19.16 -7.67
C ILE A 209 -10.23 -18.55 -6.36
N ASN A 210 -9.14 -19.08 -5.79
CA ASN A 210 -8.57 -18.55 -4.54
C ASN A 210 -8.10 -17.10 -4.70
N GLN A 211 -7.49 -16.74 -5.82
CA GLN A 211 -7.05 -15.37 -6.11
C GLN A 211 -8.25 -14.42 -6.28
N ALA A 212 -9.27 -14.82 -7.03
CA ALA A 212 -10.48 -14.04 -7.19
C ALA A 212 -11.23 -13.86 -5.86
N PHE A 213 -11.33 -14.93 -5.07
CA PHE A 213 -11.94 -14.88 -3.75
C PHE A 213 -11.19 -13.93 -2.81
N MET A 214 -9.84 -13.95 -2.79
CA MET A 214 -9.04 -13.02 -2.01
C MET A 214 -9.43 -11.57 -2.29
N VAL A 215 -9.46 -11.17 -3.56
CA VAL A 215 -9.80 -9.79 -3.98
C VAL A 215 -11.21 -9.40 -3.51
N LEU A 216 -12.18 -10.28 -3.74
CA LEU A 216 -13.59 -10.01 -3.38
C LEU A 216 -13.81 -10.00 -1.86
N ALA A 217 -13.14 -10.90 -1.13
CA ALA A 217 -13.20 -10.94 0.34
C ALA A 217 -12.55 -9.69 0.96
N MET A 218 -11.40 -9.25 0.45
CA MET A 218 -10.77 -7.99 0.87
C MET A 218 -11.67 -6.78 0.60
N ASN A 219 -12.35 -6.75 -0.56
CA ASN A 219 -13.34 -5.71 -0.86
C ASN A 219 -14.55 -5.73 0.08
N ALA A 220 -14.90 -6.90 0.61
CA ALA A 220 -15.98 -7.05 1.60
C ALA A 220 -15.56 -6.68 3.04
N GLY A 221 -14.25 -6.48 3.29
CA GLY A 221 -13.74 -6.09 4.60
C GLY A 221 -12.75 -7.07 5.24
N MET A 222 -12.42 -8.20 4.59
CA MET A 222 -11.40 -9.12 5.09
C MET A 222 -10.03 -8.42 5.13
N ASP A 223 -9.34 -8.51 6.26
CA ASP A 223 -8.06 -7.84 6.51
C ASP A 223 -7.00 -8.77 7.16
N SER A 224 -7.36 -10.03 7.37
CA SER A 224 -6.49 -11.13 7.81
C SER A 224 -6.75 -12.35 6.93
N ALA A 225 -5.75 -13.20 6.68
CA ALA A 225 -5.94 -14.43 5.90
C ALA A 225 -4.91 -15.51 6.25
N ILE A 226 -5.38 -16.76 6.31
CA ILE A 226 -4.54 -17.95 6.40
C ILE A 226 -4.16 -18.35 4.99
N VAL A 227 -2.91 -18.09 4.60
CA VAL A 227 -2.41 -18.28 3.24
C VAL A 227 -0.91 -18.60 3.22
N ASP A 228 -0.44 -19.10 2.09
CA ASP A 228 0.98 -19.26 1.82
C ASP A 228 1.65 -17.92 1.46
N PRO A 229 2.45 -17.31 2.35
CA PRO A 229 3.13 -16.04 2.06
C PRO A 229 4.20 -16.15 0.97
N THR A 230 4.67 -17.35 0.65
CA THR A 230 5.66 -17.59 -0.41
C THR A 230 5.03 -17.64 -1.81
N ASN A 231 3.70 -17.68 -1.89
CA ASN A 231 2.97 -17.67 -3.15
C ASN A 231 2.93 -16.24 -3.74
N LYS A 232 3.90 -15.96 -4.62
CA LYS A 232 4.07 -14.63 -5.24
C LYS A 232 2.79 -14.09 -5.91
N ASN A 233 1.99 -14.97 -6.53
CA ASN A 233 0.77 -14.55 -7.20
C ASN A 233 -0.30 -14.12 -6.19
N MET A 234 -0.47 -14.87 -5.09
CA MET A 234 -1.41 -14.51 -4.03
C MET A 234 -0.99 -13.21 -3.33
N ILE A 235 0.28 -13.08 -3.00
CA ILE A 235 0.84 -11.86 -2.42
C ILE A 235 0.66 -10.68 -3.40
N GLY A 236 0.88 -10.90 -4.71
CA GLY A 236 0.61 -9.90 -5.74
C GLY A 236 -0.83 -9.41 -5.73
N MET A 237 -1.81 -10.30 -5.61
CA MET A 237 -3.23 -9.93 -5.51
C MET A 237 -3.52 -9.11 -4.24
N ILE A 238 -2.93 -9.47 -3.10
CA ILE A 238 -3.09 -8.73 -1.84
C ILE A 238 -2.61 -7.29 -1.98
N TYR A 239 -1.38 -7.09 -2.45
CA TYR A 239 -0.81 -5.75 -2.62
C TYR A 239 -1.58 -4.92 -3.65
N ALA A 240 -1.91 -5.51 -4.81
CA ALA A 240 -2.70 -4.84 -5.84
C ALA A 240 -4.10 -4.44 -5.33
N THR A 241 -4.75 -5.33 -4.55
CA THR A 241 -6.06 -5.05 -3.97
C THR A 241 -6.00 -3.95 -2.90
N ASN A 242 -4.95 -3.91 -2.07
CA ASN A 242 -4.75 -2.81 -1.13
C ASN A 242 -4.61 -1.47 -1.84
N ALA A 243 -3.86 -1.42 -2.95
CA ALA A 243 -3.73 -0.22 -3.77
C ALA A 243 -5.08 0.22 -4.36
N LEU A 244 -5.86 -0.73 -4.92
CA LEU A 244 -7.18 -0.46 -5.50
C LEU A 244 -8.23 -0.03 -4.46
N LEU A 245 -8.10 -0.46 -3.20
CA LEU A 245 -8.99 -0.12 -2.10
C LEU A 245 -8.49 1.08 -1.27
N GLU A 246 -7.56 1.88 -1.81
CA GLU A 246 -7.01 3.09 -1.17
C GLU A 246 -6.34 2.82 0.21
N ARG A 247 -5.93 1.57 0.47
CA ARG A 247 -5.24 1.15 1.70
C ARG A 247 -3.72 1.27 1.60
N ASP A 248 -3.21 1.48 0.40
CA ASP A 248 -1.80 1.71 0.07
C ASP A 248 -1.65 3.11 -0.52
N GLU A 249 -1.25 4.05 0.31
CA GLU A 249 -1.13 5.46 -0.07
C GLU A 249 -0.14 5.61 -1.23
N TYR A 250 -0.63 6.10 -2.36
CA TYR A 250 0.14 6.27 -3.62
C TYR A 250 0.80 5.00 -4.16
N CYS A 251 0.28 3.82 -3.84
CA CYS A 251 0.84 2.52 -4.25
C CYS A 251 2.29 2.29 -3.78
N LEU A 252 2.73 2.95 -2.72
CA LEU A 252 4.13 2.91 -2.28
C LEU A 252 4.54 1.51 -1.80
N GLN A 253 3.66 0.79 -1.08
CA GLN A 253 3.94 -0.57 -0.63
C GLN A 253 3.99 -1.54 -1.82
N TYR A 254 3.08 -1.37 -2.80
CA TYR A 254 3.09 -2.16 -4.04
C TYR A 254 4.38 -1.96 -4.82
N ILE A 255 4.82 -0.70 -4.98
CA ILE A 255 6.05 -0.35 -5.69
C ILE A 255 7.28 -0.88 -4.94
N ASP A 256 7.35 -0.74 -3.61
CA ASP A 256 8.48 -1.29 -2.82
C ASP A 256 8.57 -2.81 -2.95
N LYS A 257 7.43 -3.49 -3.00
CA LYS A 257 7.40 -4.95 -3.11
C LYS A 257 7.76 -5.47 -4.48
N PHE A 258 7.33 -4.80 -5.58
CA PHE A 258 7.39 -5.31 -6.95
C PHE A 258 8.19 -4.44 -7.91
N GLY A 259 8.55 -3.23 -7.51
CA GLY A 259 9.41 -2.34 -8.29
C GLY A 259 10.80 -2.94 -8.52
N ASN A 260 11.46 -2.47 -9.55
CA ASN A 260 12.77 -3.00 -9.95
C ASN A 260 13.85 -2.60 -8.94
N LYS A 261 14.16 -3.46 -7.98
CA LYS A 261 15.27 -3.26 -7.01
C LYS A 261 16.67 -3.44 -7.63
N ALA A 262 16.75 -3.78 -8.93
CA ALA A 262 18.00 -4.08 -9.63
C ALA A 262 18.73 -2.84 -10.21
N ALA A 263 18.09 -1.69 -10.22
CA ALA A 263 18.74 -0.44 -10.60
C ALA A 263 19.41 0.14 -9.34
N GLU A 264 20.74 0.18 -9.32
CA GLU A 264 21.47 0.92 -8.28
C GLU A 264 20.94 2.36 -8.25
N GLU A 265 20.41 2.77 -7.09
CA GLU A 265 20.08 4.18 -6.86
C GLU A 265 21.34 4.99 -7.11
N VAL A 266 21.35 5.71 -8.23
CA VAL A 266 22.40 6.72 -8.45
C VAL A 266 22.11 7.82 -7.45
N GLN A 267 22.87 7.87 -6.38
CA GLN A 267 22.98 9.04 -5.52
C GLN A 267 24.01 9.98 -6.16
N PRO A 268 23.59 11.01 -6.90
CA PRO A 268 24.51 12.09 -7.20
C PRO A 268 24.89 12.72 -5.86
N ALA A 269 26.17 12.81 -5.60
CA ALA A 269 26.67 13.55 -4.44
C ALA A 269 26.13 14.99 -4.56
N PRO A 270 25.60 15.60 -3.49
CA PRO A 270 25.27 17.00 -3.47
C PRO A 270 26.50 17.82 -3.87
N ALA A 271 26.29 18.93 -4.56
CA ALA A 271 27.37 19.79 -5.10
C ALA A 271 28.30 20.32 -3.99
N SER A 272 27.87 20.29 -2.74
CA SER A 272 28.68 20.57 -1.53
C SER A 272 28.33 19.58 -0.42
N PRO A 273 29.24 19.32 0.55
CA PRO A 273 28.93 18.48 1.70
C PRO A 273 27.81 19.15 2.52
N LEU A 274 26.63 18.52 2.55
CA LEU A 274 25.52 18.93 3.39
C LEU A 274 25.83 18.59 4.85
N ASP A 275 25.46 19.46 5.78
CA ASP A 275 25.47 19.10 7.19
C ASP A 275 24.41 18.03 7.51
N GLU A 276 24.44 17.46 8.70
CA GLU A 276 23.57 16.35 9.09
C GLU A 276 22.08 16.71 9.00
N LYS A 277 21.71 17.97 9.30
CA LYS A 277 20.32 18.43 9.24
C LYS A 277 19.84 18.60 7.80
N MET A 278 20.67 19.17 6.95
CA MET A 278 20.37 19.31 5.53
C MET A 278 20.31 17.95 4.82
N GLN A 279 21.16 16.98 5.21
CA GLN A 279 21.08 15.60 4.71
C GLN A 279 19.75 14.94 5.09
N LYS A 280 19.24 15.17 6.31
CA LYS A 280 17.92 14.70 6.74
C LYS A 280 16.81 15.30 5.88
N VAL A 281 16.84 16.61 5.62
CA VAL A 281 15.87 17.30 4.74
C VAL A 281 15.94 16.73 3.33
N PHE A 282 17.15 16.58 2.76
CA PHE A 282 17.36 15.99 1.44
C PHE A 282 16.71 14.61 1.34
N LYS A 283 17.02 13.72 2.28
CA LYS A 283 16.52 12.35 2.27
C LYS A 283 15.00 12.29 2.43
N LEU A 284 14.43 13.07 3.35
CA LEU A 284 12.97 13.10 3.55
C LEU A 284 12.22 13.65 2.33
N THR A 285 12.82 14.62 1.61
CA THR A 285 12.29 15.11 0.33
C THR A 285 12.34 14.02 -0.73
N GLN A 286 13.48 13.38 -0.91
CA GLN A 286 13.68 12.28 -1.87
C GLN A 286 12.71 11.13 -1.61
N ASP A 287 12.55 10.73 -0.34
CA ASP A 287 11.69 9.61 0.09
C ASP A 287 10.20 9.98 0.16
N GLY A 288 9.82 11.22 -0.12
CA GLY A 288 8.44 11.70 -0.13
C GLY A 288 7.77 11.71 1.25
N LYS A 289 8.52 11.93 2.33
CA LYS A 289 8.04 11.88 3.73
C LYS A 289 7.34 13.18 4.14
N ASN A 290 6.18 13.46 3.56
CA ASN A 290 5.41 14.70 3.73
C ASN A 290 5.01 15.01 5.18
N LYS A 291 4.84 14.00 6.05
CA LYS A 291 4.51 14.19 7.47
C LYS A 291 5.71 14.62 8.33
N GLU A 292 6.91 14.29 7.91
CA GLU A 292 8.14 14.48 8.68
C GLU A 292 8.98 15.68 8.18
N ILE A 293 8.85 16.00 6.89
CA ILE A 293 9.68 17.03 6.23
C ILE A 293 9.54 18.42 6.88
N GLY A 294 8.32 18.83 7.23
CA GLY A 294 8.08 20.14 7.83
C GLY A 294 8.85 20.33 9.14
N GLN A 295 8.85 19.30 10.00
CA GLN A 295 9.63 19.31 11.23
C GLN A 295 11.14 19.33 10.96
N ALA A 296 11.62 18.54 9.99
CA ALA A 296 13.03 18.48 9.66
C ALA A 296 13.56 19.80 9.11
N VAL A 297 12.76 20.51 8.30
CA VAL A 297 13.08 21.86 7.81
C VAL A 297 13.15 22.84 8.97
N GLN A 298 12.19 22.80 9.91
CA GLN A 298 12.24 23.67 11.09
C GLN A 298 13.47 23.38 11.96
N GLU A 299 13.81 22.10 12.18
CA GLU A 299 15.01 21.71 12.92
C GLU A 299 16.32 22.21 12.25
N ALA A 300 16.36 22.25 10.91
CA ALA A 300 17.49 22.80 10.17
C ALA A 300 17.58 24.34 10.33
N LEU A 301 16.44 25.05 10.26
CA LEU A 301 16.36 26.48 10.51
C LEU A 301 16.79 26.84 11.94
N ASP A 302 16.31 26.10 12.94
CA ASP A 302 16.65 26.31 14.36
C ASP A 302 18.14 26.04 14.64
N ALA A 303 18.78 25.17 13.85
CA ALA A 303 20.21 24.90 13.90
C ALA A 303 21.05 25.98 13.19
N GLY A 304 20.41 26.97 12.55
CA GLY A 304 21.08 28.09 11.88
C GLY A 304 21.48 27.82 10.43
N CYS A 305 20.91 26.77 9.78
CA CYS A 305 21.11 26.55 8.35
C CYS A 305 20.47 27.69 7.55
N ASP A 306 21.14 28.16 6.51
CA ASP A 306 20.59 29.19 5.63
C ASP A 306 19.34 28.70 4.90
N PRO A 307 18.19 29.43 4.98
CA PRO A 307 16.95 29.03 4.32
C PRO A 307 17.10 28.78 2.82
N THR A 308 17.93 29.60 2.14
CA THR A 308 18.19 29.47 0.72
C THR A 308 19.01 28.23 0.40
N ALA A 309 19.96 27.85 1.25
CA ALA A 309 20.72 26.62 1.11
C ALA A 309 19.83 25.38 1.39
N ILE A 310 18.93 25.43 2.38
CA ILE A 310 17.95 24.36 2.63
C ILE A 310 17.10 24.14 1.37
N LEU A 311 16.59 25.22 0.75
CA LEU A 311 15.79 25.12 -0.47
C LEU A 311 16.60 24.57 -1.64
N ASN A 312 17.75 25.17 -1.96
CA ASN A 312 18.49 24.87 -3.19
C ASN A 312 19.28 23.56 -3.09
N ASP A 313 20.06 23.40 -2.01
CA ASP A 313 21.02 22.30 -1.93
C ASP A 313 20.36 21.03 -1.40
N ALA A 314 19.45 21.15 -0.40
CA ALA A 314 18.77 19.99 0.15
C ALA A 314 17.52 19.61 -0.65
N MET A 315 16.57 20.54 -0.85
CA MET A 315 15.25 20.18 -1.39
C MET A 315 15.24 20.10 -2.92
N ILE A 316 15.73 21.14 -3.62
CA ILE A 316 15.84 21.13 -5.10
C ILE A 316 16.87 20.09 -5.53
N GLY A 317 17.99 19.95 -4.79
CA GLY A 317 18.97 18.91 -5.03
C GLY A 317 18.36 17.50 -4.94
N ALA A 318 17.50 17.24 -3.94
CA ALA A 318 16.76 15.98 -3.83
C ALA A 318 15.81 15.75 -5.02
N MET A 319 15.08 16.77 -5.45
CA MET A 319 14.18 16.67 -6.60
C MET A 319 14.92 16.42 -7.92
N ALA A 320 16.13 16.93 -8.08
CA ALA A 320 16.97 16.61 -9.23
C ALA A 320 17.30 15.11 -9.28
N VAL A 321 17.61 14.50 -8.12
CA VAL A 321 17.84 13.04 -8.01
C VAL A 321 16.55 12.26 -8.31
N VAL A 322 15.42 12.71 -7.77
CA VAL A 322 14.10 12.11 -8.04
C VAL A 322 13.79 12.15 -9.54
N GLY A 323 14.01 13.28 -10.21
CA GLY A 323 13.80 13.40 -11.66
C GLY A 323 14.72 12.49 -12.48
N ASP A 324 15.97 12.36 -12.10
CA ASP A 324 16.94 11.47 -12.76
C ASP A 324 16.60 9.98 -12.57
N ASN A 325 16.17 9.60 -11.37
CA ASN A 325 15.72 8.25 -11.08
C ASN A 325 14.41 7.92 -11.81
N PHE A 326 13.49 8.87 -11.92
CA PHE A 326 12.27 8.71 -12.71
C PHE A 326 12.58 8.50 -14.20
N LYS A 327 13.46 9.33 -14.78
CA LYS A 327 13.90 9.18 -16.18
C LYS A 327 14.57 7.83 -16.46
N LYS A 328 15.23 7.24 -15.46
CA LYS A 328 15.88 5.93 -15.55
C LYS A 328 14.95 4.76 -15.19
N GLU A 329 13.66 5.01 -14.97
CA GLU A 329 12.66 4.03 -14.56
C GLU A 329 13.01 3.29 -13.24
N ILE A 330 13.82 3.92 -12.37
CA ILE A 330 14.17 3.42 -11.04
C ILE A 330 13.04 3.66 -10.05
N ILE A 331 12.37 4.83 -10.19
CA ILE A 331 11.17 5.18 -9.43
C ILE A 331 9.99 5.41 -10.37
N PHE A 332 8.78 5.37 -9.81
CA PHE A 332 7.52 5.48 -10.54
C PHE A 332 6.79 6.78 -10.20
N VAL A 333 5.76 7.13 -10.99
CA VAL A 333 4.96 8.36 -10.83
C VAL A 333 4.50 8.58 -9.38
N PRO A 334 3.95 7.59 -8.63
CA PRO A 334 3.54 7.81 -7.25
C PRO A 334 4.67 8.26 -6.32
N GLN A 335 5.88 7.72 -6.47
CA GLN A 335 7.06 8.10 -5.67
C GLN A 335 7.52 9.52 -5.99
N MET A 336 7.55 9.88 -7.28
CA MET A 336 7.87 11.24 -7.71
C MET A 336 6.85 12.25 -7.16
N LEU A 337 5.55 11.94 -7.20
CA LEU A 337 4.49 12.79 -6.64
C LEU A 337 4.59 12.90 -5.10
N ALA A 338 4.99 11.83 -4.42
CA ALA A 338 5.23 11.87 -2.98
C ALA A 338 6.38 12.83 -2.64
N ALA A 339 7.50 12.77 -3.40
CA ALA A 339 8.63 13.68 -3.25
C ALA A 339 8.22 15.14 -3.52
N ALA A 340 7.46 15.40 -4.59
CA ALA A 340 6.95 16.74 -4.91
C ALA A 340 6.07 17.32 -3.78
N ARG A 341 5.20 16.51 -3.17
CA ARG A 341 4.39 16.93 -2.02
C ARG A 341 5.24 17.21 -0.78
N ALA A 342 6.22 16.36 -0.49
CA ALA A 342 7.15 16.59 0.61
C ALA A 342 7.90 17.91 0.41
N MET A 343 8.38 18.18 -0.81
CA MET A 343 8.98 19.46 -1.15
C MET A 343 8.03 20.62 -0.89
N LYS A 344 6.78 20.56 -1.34
CA LYS A 344 5.78 21.63 -1.11
C LYS A 344 5.59 21.92 0.37
N VAL A 345 5.43 20.90 1.20
CA VAL A 345 5.32 21.07 2.67
C VAL A 345 6.56 21.75 3.25
N GLY A 346 7.75 21.33 2.84
CA GLY A 346 9.00 21.96 3.31
C GLY A 346 9.15 23.40 2.86
N VAL A 347 8.79 23.73 1.60
CA VAL A 347 8.79 25.10 1.07
C VAL A 347 7.81 25.98 1.84
N ASP A 348 6.63 25.49 2.22
CA ASP A 348 5.67 26.25 3.01
C ASP A 348 6.24 26.66 4.39
N VAL A 349 7.09 25.83 5.01
CA VAL A 349 7.83 26.16 6.22
C VAL A 349 8.91 27.22 5.96
N LEU A 350 9.59 27.16 4.82
CA LEU A 350 10.66 28.12 4.46
C LEU A 350 10.14 29.49 4.03
N LYS A 351 8.93 29.60 3.49
CA LYS A 351 8.36 30.85 2.96
C LYS A 351 8.54 32.08 3.86
N PRO A 352 8.28 32.04 5.19
CA PRO A 352 8.47 33.20 6.05
C PRO A 352 9.92 33.69 6.16
N TYR A 353 10.87 32.80 5.94
CA TYR A 353 12.31 33.05 6.07
C TYR A 353 12.96 33.48 4.75
N LEU A 354 12.32 33.17 3.60
CA LEU A 354 12.76 33.53 2.26
C LEU A 354 12.26 34.92 1.81
N ALA A 355 11.25 35.47 2.48
CA ALA A 355 10.57 36.72 2.09
C ALA A 355 11.40 38.01 2.21
N THR A 356 12.66 37.94 2.66
CA THR A 356 13.55 39.12 2.80
C THR A 356 14.70 39.17 1.79
N GLY A 357 14.78 38.15 0.88
CA GLY A 357 15.77 38.14 -0.18
C GLY A 357 15.15 37.47 -1.41
N GLU A 358 15.49 37.95 -2.59
CA GLU A 358 15.07 37.40 -3.88
C GLU A 358 15.29 35.88 -3.94
N ALA A 359 14.34 35.10 -3.43
CA ALA A 359 14.19 33.71 -3.79
C ALA A 359 13.68 33.74 -5.23
N GLY A 360 14.59 33.71 -6.19
CA GLY A 360 14.26 33.72 -7.59
C GLY A 360 13.38 32.50 -7.88
N SER A 361 12.08 32.75 -8.14
CA SER A 361 11.26 31.80 -8.88
C SER A 361 12.07 31.38 -10.10
N ALA A 362 12.15 30.08 -10.41
CA ALA A 362 12.78 29.59 -11.65
C ALA A 362 12.11 30.20 -12.90
N GLY A 363 10.95 30.84 -12.70
CA GLY A 363 10.12 31.51 -13.68
C GLY A 363 8.64 31.22 -13.47
N THR A 364 7.78 31.87 -14.23
CA THR A 364 6.34 31.64 -14.25
C THR A 364 5.93 30.87 -15.49
N ILE A 365 5.09 29.86 -15.33
CA ILE A 365 4.57 28.99 -16.40
C ILE A 365 3.06 29.14 -16.47
N ILE A 366 2.54 29.33 -17.68
CA ILE A 366 1.12 29.27 -17.97
C ILE A 366 0.84 27.89 -18.53
N LEU A 367 -0.05 27.13 -17.87
CA LEU A 367 -0.36 25.73 -18.19
C LEU A 367 -1.85 25.58 -18.48
N GLY A 368 -2.20 24.85 -19.54
CA GLY A 368 -3.60 24.55 -19.84
C GLY A 368 -3.77 23.43 -20.86
N THR A 369 -4.95 22.80 -20.83
CA THR A 369 -5.38 21.86 -21.86
C THR A 369 -6.16 22.62 -22.93
N VAL A 370 -5.82 22.39 -24.19
CA VAL A 370 -6.40 23.15 -25.32
C VAL A 370 -7.89 22.95 -25.50
N ALA A 371 -8.54 23.89 -26.22
CA ALA A 371 -9.97 23.87 -26.49
C ALA A 371 -10.44 22.52 -27.10
N GLY A 372 -11.56 22.01 -26.62
CA GLY A 372 -12.16 20.75 -27.01
C GLY A 372 -11.60 19.52 -26.27
N ASP A 373 -10.63 19.69 -25.36
CA ASP A 373 -10.04 18.63 -24.57
C ASP A 373 -10.31 18.86 -23.08
N LEU A 374 -10.93 17.87 -22.43
CA LEU A 374 -11.30 17.93 -21.00
C LEU A 374 -10.36 17.12 -20.09
N HIS A 375 -9.28 16.55 -20.63
CA HIS A 375 -8.34 15.75 -19.87
C HIS A 375 -7.39 16.64 -19.08
N ASP A 376 -7.27 16.36 -17.78
CA ASP A 376 -6.48 17.16 -16.84
C ASP A 376 -5.36 16.40 -16.14
N ILE A 377 -5.44 15.05 -16.04
CA ILE A 377 -4.53 14.24 -15.24
C ILE A 377 -3.06 14.47 -15.63
N GLY A 378 -2.74 14.33 -16.91
CA GLY A 378 -1.37 14.53 -17.39
C GLY A 378 -0.91 15.98 -17.22
N LYS A 379 -1.79 16.95 -17.52
CA LYS A 379 -1.52 18.39 -17.34
C LYS A 379 -1.24 18.71 -15.87
N ASN A 380 -2.07 18.23 -14.95
CA ASN A 380 -1.90 18.46 -13.52
C ASN A 380 -0.59 17.83 -13.00
N LEU A 381 -0.21 16.67 -13.53
CA LEU A 381 1.07 16.03 -13.20
C LEU A 381 2.25 16.92 -13.63
N VAL A 382 2.23 17.43 -14.86
CA VAL A 382 3.27 18.34 -15.38
C VAL A 382 3.31 19.64 -14.58
N GLY A 383 2.15 20.19 -14.19
CA GLY A 383 2.07 21.37 -13.32
C GLY A 383 2.76 21.14 -11.98
N MET A 384 2.47 20.03 -11.31
CA MET A 384 3.13 19.66 -10.05
C MET A 384 4.65 19.46 -10.21
N MET A 385 5.10 18.93 -11.35
CA MET A 385 6.53 18.80 -11.63
C MET A 385 7.21 20.17 -11.76
N PHE A 386 6.58 21.13 -12.43
CA PHE A 386 7.09 22.48 -12.54
C PHE A 386 7.09 23.21 -11.19
N GLU A 387 6.01 23.09 -10.39
CA GLU A 387 5.99 23.65 -9.03
C GLU A 387 7.13 23.06 -8.17
N SER A 388 7.38 21.75 -8.29
CA SER A 388 8.48 21.08 -7.56
C SER A 388 9.87 21.48 -8.05
N ALA A 389 9.99 21.97 -9.27
CA ALA A 389 11.22 22.55 -9.82
C ALA A 389 11.40 24.04 -9.49
N GLY A 390 10.50 24.62 -8.68
CA GLY A 390 10.57 26.01 -8.22
C GLY A 390 9.93 27.03 -9.16
N PHE A 391 9.14 26.58 -10.14
CA PHE A 391 8.35 27.48 -11.00
C PHE A 391 7.03 27.87 -10.33
N GLU A 392 6.58 29.07 -10.59
CA GLU A 392 5.20 29.48 -10.32
C GLU A 392 4.32 29.00 -11.47
N VAL A 393 3.27 28.21 -11.20
CA VAL A 393 2.36 27.64 -12.21
C VAL A 393 1.02 28.34 -12.19
N ILE A 394 0.63 28.95 -13.29
CA ILE A 394 -0.70 29.50 -13.54
C ILE A 394 -1.46 28.49 -14.36
N ASP A 395 -2.30 27.70 -13.69
CA ASP A 395 -3.10 26.65 -14.31
C ASP A 395 -4.43 27.22 -14.82
N LEU A 396 -4.63 27.23 -16.14
CA LEU A 396 -5.85 27.70 -16.79
C LEU A 396 -6.97 26.63 -16.85
N GLY A 397 -6.69 25.40 -16.39
CA GLY A 397 -7.64 24.31 -16.44
C GLY A 397 -7.68 23.58 -17.77
N VAL A 398 -8.88 23.17 -18.18
CA VAL A 398 -9.15 22.37 -19.39
C VAL A 398 -10.06 23.13 -20.35
N ASP A 399 -10.15 22.69 -21.61
CA ASP A 399 -10.97 23.32 -22.65
C ASP A 399 -10.67 24.82 -22.81
N VAL A 400 -9.37 25.18 -22.76
CA VAL A 400 -8.95 26.56 -22.72
C VAL A 400 -8.92 27.16 -24.12
N PRO A 401 -9.69 28.24 -24.38
CA PRO A 401 -9.67 28.94 -25.66
C PRO A 401 -8.31 29.59 -25.97
N ILE A 402 -7.93 29.65 -27.24
CA ILE A 402 -6.68 30.27 -27.70
C ILE A 402 -6.49 31.69 -27.14
N GLN A 403 -7.57 32.47 -27.12
CA GLN A 403 -7.52 33.86 -26.68
C GLN A 403 -7.18 33.96 -25.18
N THR A 404 -7.63 33.01 -24.36
CA THR A 404 -7.31 32.97 -22.93
C THR A 404 -5.82 32.79 -22.70
N PHE A 405 -5.15 31.90 -23.45
CA PHE A 405 -3.69 31.75 -23.37
C PHE A 405 -2.99 33.07 -23.73
N ILE A 406 -3.43 33.75 -24.78
CA ILE A 406 -2.85 35.03 -25.24
C ILE A 406 -3.03 36.11 -24.18
N ASP A 407 -4.21 36.22 -23.60
CA ASP A 407 -4.55 37.23 -22.58
C ASP A 407 -3.78 37.01 -21.30
N GLU A 408 -3.64 35.74 -20.85
CA GLU A 408 -2.88 35.41 -19.63
C GLU A 408 -1.37 35.69 -19.83
N VAL A 409 -0.80 35.36 -20.98
CA VAL A 409 0.62 35.71 -21.29
C VAL A 409 0.83 37.22 -21.30
N ASN A 410 -0.16 37.99 -21.75
CA ASN A 410 -0.08 39.45 -21.75
C ASN A 410 -0.24 40.06 -20.36
N SER A 411 -1.05 39.43 -19.50
CA SER A 411 -1.29 39.83 -18.11
C SER A 411 -0.09 39.48 -17.21
N HIS A 412 0.57 38.36 -17.47
CA HIS A 412 1.72 37.84 -16.74
C HIS A 412 3.02 38.05 -17.53
N LYS A 413 3.59 39.24 -17.42
CA LYS A 413 4.80 39.59 -18.16
C LYS A 413 6.06 38.85 -17.72
N GLU A 414 6.04 38.30 -16.52
CA GLU A 414 7.04 37.42 -15.93
C GLU A 414 6.97 35.97 -16.45
N ALA A 415 5.86 35.59 -17.11
CA ALA A 415 5.72 34.24 -17.69
C ALA A 415 6.79 34.00 -18.76
N SER A 416 7.52 32.89 -18.60
CA SER A 416 8.62 32.46 -19.45
C SER A 416 8.29 31.23 -20.30
N ILE A 417 7.28 30.45 -19.90
CA ILE A 417 6.83 29.22 -20.58
C ILE A 417 5.31 29.23 -20.71
N VAL A 418 4.81 28.77 -21.86
CA VAL A 418 3.41 28.34 -22.03
C VAL A 418 3.43 26.85 -22.33
N ALA A 419 2.82 26.07 -21.46
CA ALA A 419 2.73 24.62 -21.59
C ALA A 419 1.30 24.22 -22.00
N LEU A 420 1.18 23.55 -23.12
CA LEU A 420 -0.08 23.15 -23.73
C LEU A 420 -0.23 21.63 -23.72
N SER A 421 -1.39 21.14 -23.27
CA SER A 421 -1.72 19.71 -23.22
C SER A 421 -2.84 19.36 -24.18
N ALA A 422 -2.72 18.20 -24.88
CA ALA A 422 -3.79 17.58 -25.65
C ALA A 422 -3.69 16.05 -25.53
N LEU A 423 -4.78 15.37 -25.21
CA LEU A 423 -4.78 13.91 -25.04
C LEU A 423 -5.43 13.15 -26.20
N LEU A 424 -6.27 13.79 -26.98
CA LEU A 424 -7.00 13.16 -28.08
C LEU A 424 -6.38 13.52 -29.44
N THR A 425 -6.36 12.56 -30.36
CA THR A 425 -5.98 12.85 -31.76
C THR A 425 -6.90 13.88 -32.41
N THR A 426 -8.16 13.94 -31.97
CA THR A 426 -9.16 14.93 -32.42
C THR A 426 -8.88 16.36 -31.94
N THR A 427 -8.08 16.53 -30.89
CA THR A 427 -7.71 17.84 -30.31
C THR A 427 -6.31 18.31 -30.73
N MET A 428 -5.56 17.48 -31.46
CA MET A 428 -4.27 17.88 -32.08
C MET A 428 -4.39 19.11 -33.03
N PRO A 429 -5.46 19.27 -33.83
CA PRO A 429 -5.66 20.49 -34.60
C PRO A 429 -5.79 21.74 -33.72
N SER A 430 -6.52 21.66 -32.61
CA SER A 430 -6.65 22.75 -31.64
C SER A 430 -5.31 23.14 -31.02
N LEU A 431 -4.46 22.15 -30.71
CA LEU A 431 -3.10 22.38 -30.23
C LEU A 431 -2.25 23.10 -31.29
N ARG A 432 -2.30 22.65 -32.55
CA ARG A 432 -1.61 23.29 -33.69
C ARG A 432 -2.05 24.75 -33.85
N ASP A 433 -3.36 25.00 -33.83
CA ASP A 433 -3.90 26.35 -34.01
C ASP A 433 -3.51 27.26 -32.82
N THR A 434 -3.48 26.72 -31.61
CA THR A 434 -3.03 27.46 -30.42
C THR A 434 -1.56 27.85 -30.54
N VAL A 435 -0.68 26.91 -30.89
CA VAL A 435 0.74 27.18 -31.10
C VAL A 435 0.92 28.22 -32.24
N ALA A 436 0.21 28.06 -33.38
CA ALA A 436 0.29 28.99 -34.50
C ALA A 436 -0.17 30.41 -34.14
N ALA A 437 -1.15 30.52 -33.21
CA ALA A 437 -1.61 31.83 -32.72
C ALA A 437 -0.58 32.47 -31.78
N LEU A 438 0.01 31.70 -30.88
CA LEU A 438 1.05 32.17 -29.94
C LEU A 438 2.33 32.58 -30.66
N LEU A 439 2.73 31.88 -31.72
CA LEU A 439 3.89 32.23 -32.56
C LEU A 439 3.79 33.60 -33.21
N LYS A 440 2.57 34.10 -33.46
CA LYS A 440 2.32 35.41 -34.11
C LYS A 440 2.29 36.57 -33.10
N GLN A 441 2.37 36.31 -31.80
CA GLN A 441 2.22 37.35 -30.79
C GLN A 441 3.51 38.14 -30.55
N PRO A 442 3.43 39.42 -30.14
CA PRO A 442 4.60 40.26 -29.86
C PRO A 442 5.49 39.70 -28.73
N PHE A 443 4.91 38.93 -27.81
CA PHE A 443 5.64 38.32 -26.70
C PHE A 443 6.42 37.05 -27.06
N ARG A 444 6.37 36.61 -28.32
CA ARG A 444 6.98 35.33 -28.77
C ARG A 444 8.45 35.17 -28.39
N ASN A 445 9.22 36.23 -28.45
CA ASN A 445 10.65 36.19 -28.11
C ASN A 445 10.93 36.06 -26.59
N ARG A 446 9.93 36.30 -25.74
CA ARG A 446 10.02 36.22 -24.31
C ARG A 446 9.59 34.85 -23.77
N VAL A 447 8.69 34.16 -24.47
CA VAL A 447 8.01 32.96 -23.98
C VAL A 447 8.41 31.76 -24.83
N LYS A 448 8.71 30.63 -24.15
CA LYS A 448 8.88 29.33 -24.80
C LYS A 448 7.56 28.58 -24.80
N ILE A 449 7.26 27.91 -25.90
CA ILE A 449 6.05 27.10 -26.06
C ILE A 449 6.42 25.63 -25.93
N MET A 450 5.85 24.97 -24.92
CA MET A 450 6.02 23.56 -24.68
C MET A 450 4.71 22.83 -24.96
N VAL A 451 4.77 21.66 -25.58
CA VAL A 451 3.60 20.82 -25.86
C VAL A 451 3.79 19.41 -25.32
N GLY A 452 2.66 18.77 -24.94
CA GLY A 452 2.68 17.40 -24.45
C GLY A 452 1.30 16.75 -24.47
N GLY A 453 1.29 15.44 -24.23
CA GLY A 453 0.10 14.58 -24.22
C GLY A 453 0.31 13.31 -25.02
N ALA A 454 -0.49 12.27 -24.75
CA ALA A 454 -0.28 10.92 -25.26
C ALA A 454 -0.17 10.80 -26.81
N PRO A 455 -0.94 11.54 -27.63
CA PRO A 455 -0.83 11.46 -29.08
C PRO A 455 0.26 12.36 -29.67
N ILE A 456 0.94 13.17 -28.83
CA ILE A 456 1.94 14.13 -29.30
C ILE A 456 3.28 13.44 -29.43
N SER A 457 3.98 13.67 -30.55
CA SER A 457 5.35 13.23 -30.81
C SER A 457 6.30 14.40 -30.95
N GLN A 458 7.61 14.15 -30.86
CA GLN A 458 8.62 15.17 -31.13
C GLN A 458 8.47 15.72 -32.55
N GLU A 459 8.22 14.83 -33.53
CA GLU A 459 8.03 15.26 -34.95
C GLU A 459 6.83 16.20 -35.12
N PHE A 460 5.73 15.92 -34.42
CA PHE A 460 4.56 16.80 -34.43
C PHE A 460 4.85 18.14 -33.74
N ALA A 461 5.55 18.14 -32.63
CA ALA A 461 5.94 19.36 -31.93
C ALA A 461 6.84 20.25 -32.82
N ASP A 462 7.81 19.64 -33.51
CA ASP A 462 8.69 20.34 -34.46
C ASP A 462 7.90 20.89 -35.67
N GLU A 463 6.96 20.10 -36.23
CA GLU A 463 6.09 20.49 -37.33
C GLU A 463 5.26 21.73 -36.99
N ILE A 464 4.69 21.80 -35.78
CA ILE A 464 3.86 22.94 -35.39
C ILE A 464 4.64 24.13 -34.85
N GLY A 465 5.96 24.01 -34.70
CA GLY A 465 6.88 25.08 -34.27
C GLY A 465 6.91 25.31 -32.75
N ALA A 466 6.62 24.29 -31.94
CA ALA A 466 6.82 24.34 -30.50
C ALA A 466 8.33 24.36 -30.17
N ASP A 467 8.71 24.99 -29.03
CA ASP A 467 10.11 25.05 -28.59
C ASP A 467 10.55 23.79 -27.83
N ALA A 468 9.60 23.08 -27.25
CA ALA A 468 9.88 21.86 -26.44
C ALA A 468 8.69 20.90 -26.49
N TYR A 469 9.01 19.62 -26.27
CA TYR A 469 8.07 18.53 -26.14
C TYR A 469 8.36 17.74 -24.88
N ALA A 470 7.32 17.30 -24.18
CA ALA A 470 7.43 16.36 -23.09
C ALA A 470 6.53 15.14 -23.32
N THR A 471 7.09 13.96 -23.18
CA THR A 471 6.33 12.70 -23.02
C THR A 471 5.77 12.63 -21.61
N ILE A 472 4.51 12.27 -21.46
CA ILE A 472 3.89 11.94 -20.18
C ILE A 472 3.79 10.41 -20.07
#